data_268ac394b75fb3be5646ab048a300d29
#
_entry.id   268ac394b75fb3be5646ab048a300d29
#
_cell.length_a   1.000
_cell.length_b   1.000
_cell.length_c   1.000
_cell.angle_alpha   90.00
_cell.angle_beta   90.00
_cell.angle_gamma   90.00
#
_symmetry.space_group_name_H-M   'P 1'
#
loop_
_entity.id
_entity.type
_entity.pdbx_description
1 polymer ?
#
loop_
_entity_poly.entity_id
_entity_poly.type
_entity_poly.pdbx_seq_one_letter_code
_entity_poly.pdbx_strand_id
1 'polypeptide(L)'
;MKKVIIGTRGSDLALWQANYTKTLLEKHNCEVEIKIISTEGDRSQQWNTTFDKLEGKGFFTKEIEEALLNNEIDLAVHSHKDLPTNSPEGLLIAGVSDREDPSDYLLIRKEAVDEKQKFSLKQGAIVGTSSSRRKAQLLAFRDDVQIKDLRGNVPTRIKKLADENFDAIMLAAAGIERLELDVSDFTVVKLSPQEFVPAPAQGVLAWQIREDDTSLEILIGKINNEDVQTRINLERRVLNLFEGGCQMPLGVYCETEMNEKDKYIFKVWVSKAEAWDKQPVQLYFESGFAYELPEKIVEKINTLTPKKVFISKTFRPTDYLEKALTKLNFDVTAKSLIEFKEVEMHYLPISDWIFFSSKHAVRFFFNQNPKIGKVKFGCISKETSAELRQFGHRSDFIGQNTDTKMIGKQFSSLVGSAKVLFPIAKESMQSIQQQLTKNTINIVVYETIKQGIAI
;
A
#
# COMPACT_ATOMS: atom_id res chain seq x y z
N MET A 1 2.72 36.07 35.73
CA MET A 1 2.83 35.04 34.71
C MET A 1 2.30 33.74 35.26
N LYS A 2 1.45 33.03 34.52
CA LYS A 2 1.05 31.67 34.91
C LYS A 2 2.23 30.74 34.69
N LYS A 3 2.64 29.97 35.68
CA LYS A 3 3.64 28.93 35.53
C LYS A 3 2.91 27.66 35.11
N VAL A 4 3.42 26.96 34.10
CA VAL A 4 2.89 25.70 33.54
C VAL A 4 4.00 24.66 33.52
N ILE A 5 3.79 23.51 34.15
CA ILE A 5 4.72 22.39 34.17
C ILE A 5 4.27 21.36 33.09
N ILE A 6 5.06 21.20 32.05
CA ILE A 6 4.82 20.20 31.01
C ILE A 6 5.48 18.89 31.38
N GLY A 7 4.70 17.83 31.49
CA GLY A 7 5.21 16.46 31.61
C GLY A 7 5.44 15.79 30.27
N THR A 8 6.58 15.13 30.13
CA THR A 8 6.94 14.41 28.91
C THR A 8 7.89 13.25 29.20
N ARG A 9 8.03 12.33 28.23
CA ARG A 9 9.04 11.26 28.27
C ARG A 9 10.43 11.81 27.96
N GLY A 10 11.47 11.03 28.29
CA GLY A 10 12.87 11.41 28.04
C GLY A 10 13.40 11.11 26.62
N SER A 11 12.57 10.63 25.67
CA SER A 11 13.04 10.38 24.31
C SER A 11 13.18 11.69 23.51
N ASP A 12 14.12 11.73 22.55
CA ASP A 12 14.39 12.91 21.72
C ASP A 12 13.12 13.49 21.12
N LEU A 13 12.26 12.61 20.55
CA LEU A 13 10.99 13.04 19.95
C LEU A 13 10.03 13.62 21.00
N ALA A 14 9.94 13.03 22.20
CA ALA A 14 9.07 13.54 23.26
C ALA A 14 9.57 14.89 23.79
N LEU A 15 10.87 15.05 23.95
CA LEU A 15 11.49 16.33 24.32
C LEU A 15 11.28 17.40 23.24
N TRP A 16 11.40 17.05 21.98
CA TRP A 16 11.08 17.97 20.88
C TRP A 16 9.61 18.45 20.97
N GLN A 17 8.68 17.52 21.20
CA GLN A 17 7.25 17.83 21.32
C GLN A 17 6.94 18.74 22.51
N ALA A 18 7.59 18.52 23.64
CA ALA A 18 7.45 19.35 24.82
C ALA A 18 8.04 20.77 24.58
N ASN A 19 9.21 20.88 23.94
CA ASN A 19 9.83 22.16 23.60
C ASN A 19 9.01 22.95 22.57
N TYR A 20 8.43 22.26 21.56
CA TYR A 20 7.50 22.88 20.64
C TYR A 20 6.29 23.48 21.37
N THR A 21 5.68 22.73 22.26
CA THR A 21 4.54 23.20 23.06
C THR A 21 4.93 24.34 24.00
N LYS A 22 6.11 24.25 24.65
CA LYS A 22 6.68 25.34 25.45
C LYS A 22 6.77 26.63 24.68
N THR A 23 7.35 26.57 23.47
CA THR A 23 7.50 27.75 22.58
C THR A 23 6.15 28.38 22.24
N LEU A 24 5.10 27.58 22.03
CA LEU A 24 3.75 28.08 21.77
C LEU A 24 3.17 28.79 22.99
N LEU A 25 3.28 28.21 24.20
CA LEU A 25 2.74 28.78 25.42
C LEU A 25 3.48 30.04 25.86
N GLU A 26 4.80 30.10 25.70
CA GLU A 26 5.61 31.27 26.01
C GLU A 26 5.20 32.52 25.19
N LYS A 27 4.74 32.34 23.94
CA LYS A 27 4.15 33.43 23.14
C LYS A 27 2.87 34.02 23.75
N HIS A 28 2.24 33.29 24.68
CA HIS A 28 1.05 33.72 25.41
C HIS A 28 1.35 34.15 26.85
N ASN A 29 2.59 34.62 27.12
CA ASN A 29 3.05 35.12 28.43
C ASN A 29 2.97 34.10 29.57
N CYS A 30 3.28 32.83 29.28
CA CYS A 30 3.42 31.78 30.28
C CYS A 30 4.90 31.53 30.58
N GLU A 31 5.20 31.22 31.84
CA GLU A 31 6.47 30.60 32.21
C GLU A 31 6.30 29.08 32.15
N VAL A 32 7.18 28.42 31.38
CA VAL A 32 7.03 26.96 31.14
C VAL A 32 8.24 26.19 31.63
N GLU A 33 8.01 25.21 32.47
CA GLU A 33 8.99 24.22 32.94
C GLU A 33 8.69 22.85 32.29
N ILE A 34 9.74 22.08 31.90
CA ILE A 34 9.59 20.72 31.39
C ILE A 34 10.06 19.73 32.43
N LYS A 35 9.18 18.81 32.85
CA LYS A 35 9.46 17.71 33.75
C LYS A 35 9.49 16.38 33.00
N ILE A 36 10.64 15.69 33.07
CA ILE A 36 10.79 14.38 32.44
C ILE A 36 10.23 13.31 33.37
N ILE A 37 9.32 12.47 32.86
CA ILE A 37 8.69 11.37 33.58
C ILE A 37 9.14 10.05 32.91
N SER A 38 9.74 9.16 33.70
CA SER A 38 10.15 7.83 33.25
C SER A 38 8.96 6.88 33.22
N THR A 39 8.64 6.31 32.07
CA THR A 39 7.53 5.37 31.92
C THR A 39 8.00 3.91 31.93
N GLU A 40 7.10 2.97 32.25
CA GLU A 40 7.38 1.54 32.15
C GLU A 40 7.74 1.14 30.71
N GLY A 41 7.13 1.81 29.73
CA GLY A 41 7.46 1.63 28.31
C GLY A 41 8.90 1.98 27.96
N ASP A 42 9.48 3.00 28.60
CA ASP A 42 10.89 3.36 28.40
C ASP A 42 11.83 2.33 29.04
N ARG A 43 11.47 1.80 30.19
CA ARG A 43 12.23 0.75 30.92
C ARG A 43 12.21 -0.59 30.19
N SER A 44 11.07 -0.99 29.65
CA SER A 44 10.93 -2.28 28.93
C SER A 44 11.66 -2.33 27.58
N GLN A 45 11.89 -1.16 26.94
CA GLN A 45 12.75 -1.09 25.73
C GLN A 45 14.18 -1.54 26.01
N GLN A 46 14.66 -1.42 27.24
CA GLN A 46 15.99 -1.88 27.66
C GLN A 46 16.06 -3.40 27.86
N TRP A 47 14.92 -4.09 28.07
CA TRP A 47 14.90 -5.50 28.52
C TRP A 47 14.39 -6.51 27.47
N ASN A 48 14.18 -6.09 26.20
CA ASN A 48 13.81 -6.96 25.06
C ASN A 48 12.59 -7.91 25.27
N THR A 49 11.69 -7.57 26.20
CA THR A 49 10.48 -8.35 26.49
C THR A 49 9.44 -8.23 25.38
N THR A 50 8.79 -9.34 25.01
CA THR A 50 7.79 -9.39 23.93
C THR A 50 6.50 -8.69 24.33
N PHE A 51 6.02 -7.74 23.52
CA PHE A 51 4.77 -6.98 23.72
C PHE A 51 3.52 -7.88 23.77
N ASP A 52 3.55 -9.06 23.18
CA ASP A 52 2.42 -10.01 23.17
C ASP A 52 2.04 -10.54 24.57
N LYS A 53 2.87 -10.27 25.60
CA LYS A 53 2.62 -10.66 27.00
C LYS A 53 2.27 -9.50 27.92
N LEU A 54 2.26 -8.26 27.42
CA LEU A 54 1.98 -7.06 28.20
C LEU A 54 0.61 -6.51 27.77
N GLU A 55 -0.45 -7.12 28.27
CA GLU A 55 -1.82 -6.63 28.20
C GLU A 55 -1.95 -5.37 29.07
N GLY A 56 -1.91 -4.17 28.45
CA GLY A 56 -2.16 -2.93 29.17
C GLY A 56 -2.39 -1.75 28.24
N LYS A 57 -3.59 -1.16 28.24
CA LYS A 57 -3.85 0.16 27.65
C LYS A 57 -3.00 1.19 28.43
N GLY A 58 -2.23 2.03 27.73
CA GLY A 58 -1.52 3.16 28.38
C GLY A 58 -0.06 2.92 28.79
N PHE A 59 0.65 1.97 28.16
CA PHE A 59 2.03 1.59 28.50
C PHE A 59 3.07 2.74 28.46
N PHE A 60 2.77 3.82 27.76
CA PHE A 60 3.61 5.01 27.64
C PHE A 60 2.99 6.27 28.24
N THR A 61 1.75 6.19 28.76
CA THR A 61 1.00 7.36 29.19
C THR A 61 0.63 7.30 30.67
N LYS A 62 0.56 6.11 31.28
CA LYS A 62 0.05 5.87 32.61
C LYS A 62 0.74 6.75 33.66
N GLU A 63 2.06 6.73 33.76
CA GLU A 63 2.81 7.50 34.75
C GLU A 63 2.70 9.02 34.53
N ILE A 64 2.52 9.44 33.27
CA ILE A 64 2.28 10.86 32.93
C ILE A 64 0.87 11.27 33.32
N GLU A 65 -0.13 10.42 33.11
CA GLU A 65 -1.51 10.63 33.49
C GLU A 65 -1.66 10.64 35.02
N GLU A 66 -0.96 9.74 35.73
CA GLU A 66 -0.88 9.76 37.21
C GLU A 66 -0.25 11.07 37.73
N ALA A 67 0.81 11.56 37.07
CA ALA A 67 1.44 12.84 37.44
C ALA A 67 0.52 14.04 37.21
N LEU A 68 -0.35 14.02 36.18
CA LEU A 68 -1.41 15.03 35.99
C LEU A 68 -2.42 15.00 37.14
N LEU A 69 -2.95 13.82 37.44
CA LEU A 69 -3.95 13.63 38.50
C LEU A 69 -3.41 14.00 39.88
N ASN A 70 -2.12 13.76 40.12
CA ASN A 70 -1.44 14.10 41.38
C ASN A 70 -1.01 15.58 41.47
N ASN A 71 -1.32 16.41 40.46
CA ASN A 71 -0.87 17.81 40.37
C ASN A 71 0.68 17.97 40.34
N GLU A 72 1.40 16.98 39.91
CA GLU A 72 2.86 17.05 39.72
C GLU A 72 3.27 17.75 38.45
N ILE A 73 2.39 17.76 37.47
CA ILE A 73 2.46 18.47 36.19
C ILE A 73 1.08 19.09 35.87
N ASP A 74 1.06 20.07 35.00
CA ASP A 74 -0.18 20.75 34.59
C ASP A 74 -0.64 20.30 33.20
N LEU A 75 0.31 19.96 32.31
CA LEU A 75 0.07 19.64 30.94
C LEU A 75 0.91 18.43 30.54
N ALA A 76 0.31 17.46 29.86
CA ALA A 76 1.02 16.38 29.19
C ALA A 76 0.98 16.55 27.67
N VAL A 77 2.11 16.29 27.02
CA VAL A 77 2.22 16.35 25.55
C VAL A 77 2.45 14.95 25.02
N HIS A 78 1.60 14.55 24.06
CA HIS A 78 1.62 13.21 23.48
C HIS A 78 1.60 13.24 21.96
N SER A 79 2.22 12.24 21.31
CA SER A 79 1.84 11.87 19.94
C SER A 79 0.40 11.34 19.97
N HIS A 80 -0.54 12.03 19.36
CA HIS A 80 -1.98 11.75 19.55
C HIS A 80 -2.37 10.33 19.13
N LYS A 81 -1.72 9.77 18.10
CA LYS A 81 -1.96 8.38 17.63
C LYS A 81 -1.63 7.30 18.67
N ASP A 82 -0.79 7.61 19.66
CA ASP A 82 -0.30 6.66 20.67
C ASP A 82 -1.19 6.67 21.95
N LEU A 83 -2.11 7.66 22.05
CA LEU A 83 -3.06 7.75 23.14
C LEU A 83 -4.18 6.71 23.04
N PRO A 84 -4.65 6.14 24.15
CA PRO A 84 -5.89 5.38 24.22
C PRO A 84 -7.08 6.16 23.65
N THR A 85 -8.10 5.45 23.19
CA THR A 85 -9.31 6.09 22.63
C THR A 85 -10.12 6.86 23.68
N ASN A 86 -10.06 6.43 24.94
CA ASN A 86 -10.72 7.07 26.07
C ASN A 86 -9.65 7.59 27.02
N SER A 87 -9.79 8.85 27.45
CA SER A 87 -8.98 9.40 28.54
C SER A 87 -9.41 8.80 29.87
N PRO A 88 -8.50 8.64 30.86
CA PRO A 88 -8.89 8.36 32.24
C PRO A 88 -9.84 9.40 32.78
N GLU A 89 -10.65 9.02 33.78
CA GLU A 89 -11.53 9.95 34.52
C GLU A 89 -10.71 11.08 35.15
N GLY A 90 -11.21 12.31 35.06
CA GLY A 90 -10.54 13.51 35.51
C GLY A 90 -9.52 14.13 34.57
N LEU A 91 -9.31 13.53 33.37
CA LEU A 91 -8.41 14.04 32.33
C LEU A 91 -9.13 14.24 31.01
N LEU A 92 -8.79 15.32 30.29
CA LEU A 92 -9.28 15.59 28.95
C LEU A 92 -8.17 16.00 28.00
N ILE A 93 -8.41 15.85 26.70
CA ILE A 93 -7.59 16.43 25.64
C ILE A 93 -8.15 17.84 25.35
N ALA A 94 -7.44 18.85 25.83
CA ALA A 94 -7.85 20.24 25.73
C ALA A 94 -7.60 20.86 24.34
N GLY A 95 -6.71 20.26 23.54
CA GLY A 95 -6.41 20.75 22.21
C GLY A 95 -5.39 19.90 21.48
N VAL A 96 -5.19 20.26 20.20
CA VAL A 96 -4.25 19.58 19.30
C VAL A 96 -3.41 20.58 18.50
N SER A 97 -2.22 20.15 18.10
CA SER A 97 -1.32 20.95 17.26
C SER A 97 -1.79 21.00 15.80
N ASP A 98 -1.10 21.79 14.99
CA ASP A 98 -1.07 21.60 13.54
C ASP A 98 -0.69 20.17 13.21
N ARG A 99 -1.20 19.68 12.06
CA ARG A 99 -0.88 18.35 11.57
C ARG A 99 0.38 18.40 10.72
N GLU A 100 1.41 17.73 11.19
CA GLU A 100 2.59 17.39 10.40
C GLU A 100 2.23 16.35 9.33
N ASP A 101 3.13 16.09 8.36
CA ASP A 101 2.91 15.09 7.31
C ASP A 101 2.39 13.77 7.90
N PRO A 102 1.12 13.38 7.59
CA PRO A 102 0.52 12.15 8.12
C PRO A 102 1.03 10.89 7.45
N SER A 103 1.82 10.99 6.38
CA SER A 103 2.25 9.84 5.60
C SER A 103 3.18 8.90 6.38
N ASP A 104 3.29 7.67 5.88
CA ASP A 104 4.38 6.79 6.23
C ASP A 104 5.50 6.91 5.20
N TYR A 105 6.74 6.88 5.67
CA TYR A 105 7.93 6.75 4.84
C TYR A 105 8.41 5.30 4.84
N LEU A 106 8.74 4.80 3.65
CA LEU A 106 9.51 3.59 3.47
C LEU A 106 10.95 4.01 3.16
N LEU A 107 11.84 3.79 4.13
CA LEU A 107 13.28 4.02 3.99
C LEU A 107 13.91 2.74 3.45
N ILE A 108 14.53 2.81 2.28
CA ILE A 108 15.07 1.66 1.55
C ILE A 108 16.59 1.81 1.43
N ARG A 109 17.35 0.79 1.77
CA ARG A 109 18.77 0.74 1.47
C ARG A 109 18.99 0.78 -0.04
N LYS A 110 20.02 1.49 -0.49
CA LYS A 110 20.30 1.71 -1.93
C LYS A 110 20.39 0.39 -2.73
N GLU A 111 20.93 -0.67 -2.12
CA GLU A 111 21.08 -2.00 -2.71
C GLU A 111 19.75 -2.80 -2.79
N ALA A 112 18.74 -2.31 -2.11
CA ALA A 112 17.41 -2.92 -2.09
C ALA A 112 16.38 -2.18 -2.96
N VAL A 113 16.82 -1.17 -3.73
CA VAL A 113 15.96 -0.42 -4.64
C VAL A 113 15.76 -1.18 -5.95
N ASP A 114 14.50 -1.30 -6.38
CA ASP A 114 14.11 -1.76 -7.71
C ASP A 114 12.92 -0.93 -8.20
N GLU A 115 13.19 0.08 -9.03
CA GLU A 115 12.17 1.02 -9.55
C GLU A 115 11.06 0.34 -10.38
N LYS A 116 11.27 -0.89 -10.84
CA LYS A 116 10.25 -1.64 -11.58
C LYS A 116 9.19 -2.26 -10.67
N GLN A 117 9.45 -2.30 -9.38
CA GLN A 117 8.55 -2.86 -8.38
C GLN A 117 7.73 -1.76 -7.69
N LYS A 118 6.56 -2.13 -7.18
CA LYS A 118 5.74 -1.23 -6.35
C LYS A 118 6.55 -0.80 -5.12
N PHE A 119 6.50 0.49 -4.82
CA PHE A 119 7.27 1.16 -3.77
C PHE A 119 8.79 1.14 -3.99
N SER A 120 9.24 0.93 -5.21
CA SER A 120 10.67 0.85 -5.58
C SER A 120 11.48 -0.14 -4.74
N LEU A 121 10.85 -1.16 -4.18
CA LEU A 121 11.47 -2.13 -3.28
C LEU A 121 11.71 -3.46 -4.00
N LYS A 122 12.93 -4.02 -3.92
CA LYS A 122 13.30 -5.29 -4.56
C LYS A 122 12.37 -6.44 -4.15
N GLN A 123 12.27 -7.46 -4.99
CA GLN A 123 11.49 -8.66 -4.70
C GLN A 123 12.07 -9.43 -3.50
N GLY A 124 11.19 -9.93 -2.64
CA GLY A 124 11.59 -10.72 -1.46
C GLY A 124 12.27 -9.92 -0.35
N ALA A 125 12.22 -8.58 -0.39
CA ALA A 125 12.89 -7.71 0.57
C ALA A 125 12.42 -7.94 2.02
N ILE A 126 13.32 -7.75 2.97
CA ILE A 126 13.03 -7.80 4.41
C ILE A 126 12.66 -6.40 4.88
N VAL A 127 11.41 -6.22 5.34
CA VAL A 127 10.88 -4.93 5.79
C VAL A 127 10.65 -4.91 7.29
N GLY A 128 11.25 -3.94 7.98
CA GLY A 128 11.12 -3.74 9.41
C GLY A 128 9.89 -2.92 9.79
N THR A 129 8.91 -3.52 10.47
CA THR A 129 7.80 -2.83 11.13
C THR A 129 7.09 -3.73 12.13
N SER A 130 6.71 -3.17 13.31
CA SER A 130 5.87 -3.87 14.30
C SER A 130 4.41 -3.42 14.26
N SER A 131 4.04 -2.47 13.41
CA SER A 131 2.66 -1.97 13.29
C SER A 131 1.79 -2.93 12.48
N SER A 132 0.74 -3.48 13.11
CA SER A 132 -0.23 -4.37 12.45
C SER A 132 -0.89 -3.69 11.23
N ARG A 133 -1.19 -2.40 11.32
CA ARG A 133 -1.71 -1.59 10.20
C ARG A 133 -0.74 -1.56 9.02
N ARG A 134 0.54 -1.27 9.27
CA ARG A 134 1.57 -1.23 8.20
C ARG A 134 1.81 -2.59 7.60
N LYS A 135 1.87 -3.64 8.43
CA LYS A 135 2.01 -5.04 7.97
C LYS A 135 0.89 -5.40 7.00
N ALA A 136 -0.37 -5.22 7.41
CA ALA A 136 -1.53 -5.57 6.60
C ALA A 136 -1.55 -4.81 5.26
N GLN A 137 -1.31 -3.50 5.29
CA GLN A 137 -1.33 -2.69 4.07
C GLN A 137 -0.13 -2.99 3.16
N LEU A 138 1.07 -3.18 3.71
CA LEU A 138 2.24 -3.53 2.89
C LEU A 138 2.05 -4.87 2.18
N LEU A 139 1.61 -5.90 2.89
CA LEU A 139 1.34 -7.23 2.32
C LEU A 139 0.22 -7.21 1.27
N ALA A 140 -0.74 -6.29 1.37
CA ALA A 140 -1.77 -6.11 0.36
C ALA A 140 -1.22 -5.62 -0.99
N PHE A 141 -0.11 -4.90 -1.00
CA PHE A 141 0.58 -4.44 -2.20
C PHE A 141 1.72 -5.36 -2.63
N ARG A 142 2.41 -5.96 -1.66
CA ARG A 142 3.68 -6.68 -1.81
C ARG A 142 3.67 -7.92 -0.92
N ASP A 143 2.98 -8.97 -1.36
CA ASP A 143 2.92 -10.28 -0.67
C ASP A 143 4.23 -11.09 -0.77
N ASP A 144 5.15 -10.64 -1.58
CA ASP A 144 6.48 -11.22 -1.76
C ASP A 144 7.48 -10.79 -0.68
N VAL A 145 7.23 -9.70 0.06
CA VAL A 145 8.16 -9.20 1.08
C VAL A 145 8.06 -9.98 2.39
N GLN A 146 9.18 -10.03 3.10
CA GLN A 146 9.26 -10.61 4.45
C GLN A 146 9.17 -9.50 5.50
N ILE A 147 8.25 -9.62 6.44
CA ILE A 147 8.12 -8.63 7.51
C ILE A 147 8.84 -9.15 8.76
N LYS A 148 9.68 -8.29 9.35
CA LYS A 148 10.30 -8.51 10.66
C LYS A 148 9.92 -7.38 11.62
N ASP A 149 9.76 -7.71 12.89
CA ASP A 149 9.48 -6.72 13.92
C ASP A 149 10.66 -5.76 14.09
N LEU A 150 10.32 -4.46 14.16
CA LEU A 150 11.28 -3.37 14.36
C LEU A 150 10.87 -2.56 15.58
N ARG A 151 11.76 -2.47 16.58
CA ARG A 151 11.56 -1.77 17.85
C ARG A 151 12.65 -0.74 18.10
N GLY A 152 12.36 0.19 19.00
CA GLY A 152 13.20 1.31 19.39
C GLY A 152 12.58 2.67 19.03
N ASN A 153 13.22 3.75 19.45
CA ASN A 153 12.89 5.10 18.99
C ASN A 153 13.30 5.32 17.53
N VAL A 154 12.94 6.44 16.93
CA VAL A 154 13.17 6.70 15.49
C VAL A 154 14.66 6.59 15.12
N PRO A 155 15.60 7.25 15.82
CA PRO A 155 17.03 7.11 15.53
C PRO A 155 17.53 5.66 15.64
N THR A 156 17.11 4.92 16.66
CA THR A 156 17.49 3.51 16.83
C THR A 156 17.02 2.64 15.67
N ARG A 157 15.80 2.90 15.13
CA ARG A 157 15.27 2.14 14.00
C ARG A 157 16.04 2.44 12.72
N ILE A 158 16.41 3.71 12.49
CA ILE A 158 17.26 4.10 11.35
C ILE A 158 18.64 3.45 11.46
N LYS A 159 19.24 3.44 12.64
CA LYS A 159 20.51 2.73 12.87
C LYS A 159 20.40 1.24 12.54
N LYS A 160 19.33 0.56 12.95
CA LYS A 160 19.10 -0.85 12.62
C LYS A 160 18.97 -1.11 11.11
N LEU A 161 18.48 -0.13 10.33
CA LEU A 161 18.49 -0.20 8.87
C LEU A 161 19.91 -0.06 8.32
N ALA A 162 20.69 0.90 8.85
CA ALA A 162 22.08 1.09 8.48
C ALA A 162 22.96 -0.14 8.80
N ASP A 163 22.71 -0.81 9.95
CA ASP A 163 23.40 -2.03 10.38
C ASP A 163 22.97 -3.29 9.57
N GLU A 164 22.28 -3.11 8.43
CA GLU A 164 21.93 -4.17 7.46
C GLU A 164 20.99 -5.27 7.96
N ASN A 165 20.28 -5.05 9.06
CA ASN A 165 19.31 -6.01 9.59
C ASN A 165 18.03 -6.10 8.74
N PHE A 166 17.78 -5.09 7.89
CA PHE A 166 16.59 -4.92 7.04
C PHE A 166 17.00 -4.37 5.68
N ASP A 167 16.23 -4.67 4.65
CA ASP A 167 16.33 -4.02 3.33
C ASP A 167 15.60 -2.67 3.31
N ALA A 168 14.54 -2.57 4.09
CA ALA A 168 13.77 -1.33 4.28
C ALA A 168 13.10 -1.29 5.66
N ILE A 169 12.73 -0.10 6.14
CA ILE A 169 11.92 0.09 7.34
C ILE A 169 10.80 1.08 7.09
N MET A 170 9.72 0.97 7.89
CA MET A 170 8.60 1.90 7.81
C MET A 170 8.53 2.79 9.04
N LEU A 171 8.53 4.11 8.82
CA LEU A 171 8.43 5.12 9.86
C LEU A 171 7.32 6.12 9.53
N ALA A 172 6.78 6.85 10.53
CA ALA A 172 5.94 8.01 10.28
C ALA A 172 6.81 9.19 9.86
N ALA A 173 6.44 9.87 8.77
CA ALA A 173 7.13 11.04 8.25
C ALA A 173 7.38 12.09 9.34
N ALA A 174 6.33 12.45 10.08
CA ALA A 174 6.39 13.41 11.19
C ALA A 174 7.48 13.11 12.24
N GLY A 175 7.86 11.85 12.45
CA GLY A 175 8.93 11.51 13.40
C GLY A 175 10.32 11.82 12.87
N ILE A 176 10.54 11.72 11.57
CA ILE A 176 11.80 12.03 10.89
C ILE A 176 11.93 13.56 10.75
N GLU A 177 10.87 14.21 10.28
CA GLU A 177 10.83 15.65 10.01
C GLU A 177 11.00 16.47 11.30
N ARG A 178 10.30 16.12 12.39
CA ARG A 178 10.43 16.81 13.69
C ARG A 178 11.82 16.72 14.30
N LEU A 179 12.51 15.63 14.09
CA LEU A 179 13.86 15.43 14.60
C LEU A 179 14.94 15.86 13.58
N GLU A 180 14.52 16.34 12.39
CA GLU A 180 15.44 16.76 11.31
C GLU A 180 16.52 15.70 11.02
N LEU A 181 16.09 14.41 11.02
CA LEU A 181 17.03 13.30 10.88
C LEU A 181 17.55 13.20 9.45
N ASP A 182 18.85 13.09 9.32
CA ASP A 182 19.48 12.81 8.03
C ASP A 182 19.20 11.37 7.61
N VAL A 183 18.50 11.22 6.49
CA VAL A 183 18.16 9.95 5.84
C VAL A 183 18.71 9.85 4.41
N SER A 184 19.67 10.71 4.04
CA SER A 184 20.26 10.82 2.68
C SER A 184 20.97 9.54 2.23
N ASP A 185 21.40 8.69 3.16
CA ASP A 185 21.98 7.38 2.87
C ASP A 185 20.98 6.38 2.32
N PHE A 186 19.68 6.65 2.47
CA PHE A 186 18.59 5.77 2.06
C PHE A 186 17.79 6.39 0.91
N THR A 187 17.08 5.54 0.18
CA THR A 187 16.01 5.98 -0.72
C THR A 187 14.73 6.11 0.08
N VAL A 188 14.15 7.30 0.10
CA VAL A 188 12.90 7.59 0.82
C VAL A 188 11.73 7.51 -0.14
N VAL A 189 10.79 6.58 0.10
CA VAL A 189 9.53 6.51 -0.62
C VAL A 189 8.42 7.00 0.30
N LYS A 190 7.84 8.15 -0.02
CA LYS A 190 6.67 8.71 0.66
C LYS A 190 5.43 7.96 0.21
N LEU A 191 4.72 7.32 1.14
CA LEU A 191 3.49 6.60 0.85
C LEU A 191 2.29 7.54 0.95
N SER A 192 1.53 7.67 -0.14
CA SER A 192 0.34 8.54 -0.15
C SER A 192 -0.65 8.13 0.95
N PRO A 193 -1.10 9.06 1.82
CA PRO A 193 -2.09 8.76 2.87
C PRO A 193 -3.44 8.24 2.33
N GLN A 194 -3.75 8.52 1.07
CA GLN A 194 -4.97 8.06 0.41
C GLN A 194 -4.85 6.60 -0.07
N GLU A 195 -3.65 6.14 -0.37
CA GLU A 195 -3.37 4.76 -0.80
C GLU A 195 -2.89 3.88 0.36
N PHE A 196 -1.98 4.39 1.17
CA PHE A 196 -1.43 3.74 2.36
C PHE A 196 -1.91 4.51 3.61
N VAL A 197 -3.10 4.13 4.07
CA VAL A 197 -3.86 4.93 5.05
C VAL A 197 -3.16 4.97 6.40
N PRO A 198 -2.79 6.16 6.92
CA PRO A 198 -2.04 6.30 8.17
C PRO A 198 -2.87 5.89 9.40
N ALA A 199 -2.20 5.82 10.55
CA ALA A 199 -2.90 5.64 11.83
C ALA A 199 -3.77 6.88 12.13
N PRO A 200 -4.93 6.69 12.78
CA PRO A 200 -5.74 7.83 13.25
C PRO A 200 -4.89 8.81 14.06
N ALA A 201 -4.99 10.08 13.75
CA ALA A 201 -4.25 11.18 14.38
C ALA A 201 -2.71 11.14 14.14
N GLN A 202 -2.20 10.40 13.15
CA GLN A 202 -0.78 10.46 12.80
C GLN A 202 -0.38 11.86 12.35
N GLY A 203 0.75 12.35 12.87
CA GLY A 203 1.29 13.69 12.60
C GLY A 203 0.82 14.77 13.60
N VAL A 204 -0.06 14.47 14.54
CA VAL A 204 -0.66 15.44 15.46
C VAL A 204 -0.18 15.23 16.90
N LEU A 205 0.05 16.33 17.63
CA LEU A 205 0.27 16.33 19.07
C LEU A 205 -1.07 16.54 19.78
N ALA A 206 -1.23 15.91 20.94
CA ALA A 206 -2.36 16.12 21.85
C ALA A 206 -1.88 16.74 23.16
N TRP A 207 -2.64 17.70 23.65
CA TRP A 207 -2.43 18.36 24.93
C TRP A 207 -3.47 17.86 25.94
N GLN A 208 -3.01 17.08 26.89
CA GLN A 208 -3.86 16.49 27.94
C GLN A 208 -3.68 17.25 29.23
N ILE A 209 -4.80 17.60 29.86
CA ILE A 209 -4.85 18.36 31.12
C ILE A 209 -5.85 17.72 32.10
N ARG A 210 -5.89 18.19 33.33
CA ARG A 210 -6.97 17.90 34.25
C ARG A 210 -8.28 18.55 33.77
N GLU A 211 -9.38 17.88 33.97
CA GLU A 211 -10.71 18.29 33.53
C GLU A 211 -11.21 19.53 34.28
N ASP A 212 -10.72 19.78 35.52
CA ASP A 212 -11.07 20.91 36.35
C ASP A 212 -10.19 22.16 36.16
N ASP A 213 -9.07 22.09 35.38
CA ASP A 213 -8.21 23.25 35.10
C ASP A 213 -8.72 24.08 33.91
N THR A 214 -9.87 24.74 34.15
CA THR A 214 -10.51 25.63 33.15
C THR A 214 -9.58 26.75 32.66
N SER A 215 -8.66 27.22 33.55
CA SER A 215 -7.75 28.29 33.21
C SER A 215 -6.68 27.83 32.21
N LEU A 216 -6.23 26.60 32.29
CA LEU A 216 -5.30 26.00 31.33
C LEU A 216 -6.02 25.61 30.05
N GLU A 217 -7.26 25.13 30.14
CA GLU A 217 -8.10 24.84 28.96
C GLU A 217 -8.28 26.09 28.08
N ILE A 218 -8.62 27.23 28.66
CA ILE A 218 -8.70 28.52 27.91
C ILE A 218 -7.36 28.89 27.28
N LEU A 219 -6.25 28.62 27.96
CA LEU A 219 -4.92 28.91 27.42
C LEU A 219 -4.58 28.02 26.24
N ILE A 220 -4.83 26.71 26.37
CA ILE A 220 -4.63 25.72 25.30
C ILE A 220 -5.54 26.05 24.11
N GLY A 221 -6.77 26.51 24.34
CA GLY A 221 -7.66 26.97 23.25
C GLY A 221 -7.05 28.03 22.33
N LYS A 222 -6.08 28.86 22.83
CA LYS A 222 -5.40 29.86 22.00
C LYS A 222 -4.35 29.26 21.05
N ILE A 223 -3.88 28.07 21.30
CA ILE A 223 -2.88 27.38 20.49
C ILE A 223 -3.47 26.15 19.79
N ASN A 224 -4.74 25.84 20.05
CA ASN A 224 -5.46 24.73 19.43
C ASN A 224 -5.76 24.98 17.96
N ASN A 225 -5.55 23.97 17.11
CA ASN A 225 -6.00 24.01 15.73
C ASN A 225 -7.37 23.28 15.61
N GLU A 226 -8.44 24.08 15.56
CA GLU A 226 -9.83 23.57 15.54
C GLU A 226 -10.13 22.72 14.28
N ASP A 227 -9.57 23.10 13.10
CA ASP A 227 -9.75 22.36 11.86
C ASP A 227 -9.09 20.98 11.94
N VAL A 228 -7.89 20.92 12.49
CA VAL A 228 -7.19 19.65 12.75
C VAL A 228 -7.97 18.84 13.78
N GLN A 229 -8.41 19.45 14.87
CA GLN A 229 -9.16 18.78 15.93
C GLN A 229 -10.43 18.12 15.38
N THR A 230 -11.18 18.81 14.53
CA THR A 230 -12.38 18.25 13.90
C THR A 230 -12.08 16.99 13.10
N ARG A 231 -11.05 17.03 12.28
CA ARG A 231 -10.60 15.85 11.46
C ARG A 231 -10.13 14.71 12.35
N ILE A 232 -9.33 15.01 13.36
CA ILE A 232 -8.78 14.01 14.28
C ILE A 232 -9.87 13.38 15.15
N ASN A 233 -10.84 14.16 15.61
CA ASN A 233 -11.99 13.63 16.35
C ASN A 233 -12.78 12.62 15.51
N LEU A 234 -12.98 12.90 14.21
CA LEU A 234 -13.58 11.95 13.28
C LEU A 234 -12.75 10.66 13.18
N GLU A 235 -11.44 10.78 12.90
CA GLU A 235 -10.54 9.62 12.75
C GLU A 235 -10.53 8.76 14.02
N ARG A 236 -10.41 9.38 15.20
CA ARG A 236 -10.37 8.70 16.48
C ARG A 236 -11.73 8.11 16.89
N ARG A 237 -12.84 8.77 16.52
CA ARG A 237 -14.19 8.21 16.73
C ARG A 237 -14.38 6.91 15.96
N VAL A 238 -13.89 6.82 14.72
CA VAL A 238 -13.89 5.55 13.97
C VAL A 238 -13.11 4.46 14.70
N LEU A 239 -11.90 4.77 15.21
CA LEU A 239 -11.10 3.82 15.99
C LEU A 239 -11.82 3.38 17.27
N ASN A 240 -12.46 4.32 17.97
CA ASN A 240 -13.22 4.05 19.21
C ASN A 240 -14.40 3.12 18.96
N LEU A 241 -15.19 3.38 17.91
CA LEU A 241 -16.36 2.57 17.54
C LEU A 241 -16.02 1.13 17.15
N PHE A 242 -14.79 0.88 16.68
CA PHE A 242 -14.29 -0.48 16.48
C PHE A 242 -13.75 -1.12 17.77
N GLU A 243 -13.86 -0.43 18.93
CA GLU A 243 -13.26 -0.85 20.20
C GLU A 243 -11.75 -1.12 20.07
N GLY A 244 -11.12 -0.44 19.09
CA GLY A 244 -9.75 -0.65 18.68
C GLY A 244 -8.73 0.05 19.57
N GLY A 245 -7.56 -0.58 19.70
CA GLY A 245 -6.35 0.01 20.27
C GLY A 245 -5.26 0.13 19.21
N CYS A 246 -4.05 0.54 19.64
CA CYS A 246 -2.88 0.71 18.76
C CYS A 246 -2.46 -0.57 18.01
N GLN A 247 -2.96 -1.74 18.41
CA GLN A 247 -2.69 -3.05 17.80
C GLN A 247 -3.62 -3.38 16.62
N MET A 248 -4.76 -2.70 16.50
CA MET A 248 -5.72 -2.95 15.43
C MET A 248 -5.11 -2.57 14.07
N PRO A 249 -5.23 -3.42 13.03
CA PRO A 249 -4.79 -3.07 11.69
C PRO A 249 -5.80 -2.14 11.01
N LEU A 250 -5.95 -0.93 11.57
CA LEU A 250 -6.85 0.12 11.13
C LEU A 250 -6.06 1.37 10.76
N GLY A 251 -6.29 1.89 9.55
CA GLY A 251 -5.91 3.21 9.12
C GLY A 251 -7.17 4.05 8.91
N VAL A 252 -7.14 5.30 9.33
CA VAL A 252 -8.18 6.30 9.04
C VAL A 252 -7.51 7.63 8.78
N TYR A 253 -7.85 8.25 7.68
CA TYR A 253 -7.29 9.53 7.28
C TYR A 253 -8.40 10.45 6.77
N CYS A 254 -8.48 11.65 7.33
CA CYS A 254 -9.45 12.66 6.96
C CYS A 254 -8.77 13.91 6.42
N GLU A 255 -9.21 14.34 5.25
CA GLU A 255 -8.91 15.65 4.66
C GLU A 255 -10.19 16.49 4.59
N THR A 256 -10.02 17.80 4.54
CA THR A 256 -11.09 18.76 4.27
C THR A 256 -10.79 19.52 2.99
N GLU A 257 -11.82 19.72 2.18
CA GLU A 257 -11.76 20.54 0.98
C GLU A 257 -12.95 21.50 0.97
N MET A 258 -12.74 22.71 0.48
CA MET A 258 -13.85 23.66 0.25
C MET A 258 -14.45 23.41 -1.13
N ASN A 259 -15.76 23.22 -1.20
CA ASN A 259 -16.45 23.11 -2.48
C ASN A 259 -16.73 24.51 -3.10
N GLU A 260 -17.25 24.51 -4.34
CA GLU A 260 -17.60 25.75 -5.07
C GLU A 260 -18.63 26.67 -4.36
N LYS A 261 -19.24 26.20 -3.28
CA LYS A 261 -20.23 26.94 -2.46
C LYS A 261 -19.69 27.31 -1.08
N ASP A 262 -18.37 27.36 -0.92
CA ASP A 262 -17.68 27.66 0.33
C ASP A 262 -18.10 26.77 1.52
N LYS A 263 -18.45 25.51 1.25
CA LYS A 263 -18.76 24.53 2.28
C LYS A 263 -17.65 23.49 2.37
N TYR A 264 -17.27 23.14 3.60
CA TYR A 264 -16.34 22.04 3.85
C TYR A 264 -16.92 20.70 3.42
N ILE A 265 -16.11 19.91 2.74
CA ILE A 265 -16.32 18.50 2.47
C ILE A 265 -15.25 17.73 3.19
N PHE A 266 -15.66 16.79 4.02
CA PHE A 266 -14.77 15.83 4.70
C PHE A 266 -14.59 14.63 3.79
N LYS A 267 -13.36 14.35 3.41
CA LYS A 267 -12.94 13.19 2.61
C LYS A 267 -12.21 12.22 3.53
N VAL A 268 -12.68 10.99 3.62
CA VAL A 268 -12.16 10.00 4.59
C VAL A 268 -11.79 8.71 3.88
N TRP A 269 -10.52 8.33 4.02
CA TRP A 269 -10.00 7.03 3.59
C TRP A 269 -9.86 6.13 4.80
N VAL A 270 -10.33 4.91 4.67
CA VAL A 270 -10.29 3.91 5.73
C VAL A 270 -9.69 2.62 5.18
N SER A 271 -8.76 2.03 5.94
CA SER A 271 -8.18 0.72 5.66
C SER A 271 -8.29 -0.14 6.90
N LYS A 272 -9.08 -1.23 6.87
CA LYS A 272 -9.27 -2.14 8.02
C LYS A 272 -9.06 -3.59 7.61
N ALA A 273 -8.21 -4.30 8.33
CA ALA A 273 -8.09 -5.75 8.24
C ALA A 273 -8.58 -6.42 9.53
N GLU A 274 -8.92 -7.71 9.46
CA GLU A 274 -9.26 -8.52 10.65
C GLU A 274 -8.01 -8.81 11.48
N ALA A 275 -6.89 -9.11 10.80
CA ALA A 275 -5.58 -9.34 11.37
C ALA A 275 -4.49 -8.80 10.44
N TRP A 276 -3.27 -8.67 10.94
CA TRP A 276 -2.15 -8.10 10.17
C TRP A 276 -1.76 -8.92 8.92
N ASP A 277 -2.09 -10.22 8.90
CA ASP A 277 -1.84 -11.15 7.80
C ASP A 277 -3.06 -11.33 6.87
N LYS A 278 -4.13 -10.56 7.12
CA LYS A 278 -5.33 -10.54 6.28
C LYS A 278 -5.36 -9.33 5.38
N GLN A 279 -5.98 -9.49 4.22
CA GLN A 279 -6.15 -8.39 3.27
C GLN A 279 -7.05 -7.30 3.88
N PRO A 280 -6.61 -6.03 3.90
CA PRO A 280 -7.45 -4.95 4.37
C PRO A 280 -8.51 -4.58 3.34
N VAL A 281 -9.70 -4.29 3.82
CA VAL A 281 -10.72 -3.57 3.07
C VAL A 281 -10.38 -2.10 3.08
N GLN A 282 -10.39 -1.45 1.92
CA GLN A 282 -10.20 -0.01 1.80
C GLN A 282 -11.46 0.64 1.23
N LEU A 283 -11.92 1.69 1.91
CA LEU A 283 -13.10 2.44 1.55
C LEU A 283 -12.81 3.94 1.56
N TYR A 284 -13.55 4.66 0.73
CA TYR A 284 -13.58 6.11 0.67
C TYR A 284 -14.99 6.61 0.97
N PHE A 285 -15.05 7.67 1.76
CA PHE A 285 -16.28 8.35 2.12
C PHE A 285 -16.11 9.86 1.94
N GLU A 286 -17.20 10.54 1.62
CA GLU A 286 -17.23 12.00 1.69
C GLU A 286 -18.58 12.49 2.24
N SER A 287 -18.56 13.59 2.96
CA SER A 287 -19.75 14.24 3.51
C SER A 287 -19.48 15.70 3.84
N GLY A 288 -20.51 16.54 3.78
CA GLY A 288 -20.48 17.90 4.35
C GLY A 288 -20.54 17.94 5.88
N PHE A 289 -20.74 16.80 6.54
CA PHE A 289 -20.95 16.72 7.99
C PHE A 289 -20.00 15.68 8.61
N ALA A 290 -19.05 16.15 9.44
CA ALA A 290 -18.06 15.29 10.07
C ALA A 290 -18.66 14.30 11.07
N TYR A 291 -19.67 14.75 11.84
CA TYR A 291 -20.20 14.00 12.99
C TYR A 291 -20.97 12.72 12.63
N GLU A 292 -21.51 12.62 11.40
CA GLU A 292 -22.24 11.43 10.97
C GLU A 292 -21.35 10.36 10.31
N LEU A 293 -20.14 10.73 9.89
CA LEU A 293 -19.27 9.84 9.12
C LEU A 293 -18.76 8.65 9.93
N PRO A 294 -18.33 8.78 11.20
CA PRO A 294 -17.76 7.65 11.94
C PRO A 294 -18.71 6.46 12.04
N GLU A 295 -19.96 6.71 12.42
CA GLU A 295 -20.99 5.68 12.55
C GLU A 295 -21.32 5.04 11.20
N LYS A 296 -21.49 5.85 10.15
CA LYS A 296 -21.70 5.37 8.77
C LYS A 296 -20.54 4.51 8.25
N ILE A 297 -19.30 4.89 8.55
CA ILE A 297 -18.09 4.15 8.17
C ILE A 297 -18.11 2.77 8.82
N VAL A 298 -18.33 2.72 10.15
CA VAL A 298 -18.30 1.48 10.93
C VAL A 298 -19.45 0.56 10.52
N GLU A 299 -20.66 1.08 10.39
CA GLU A 299 -21.82 0.33 9.89
C GLU A 299 -21.51 -0.27 8.52
N LYS A 300 -20.99 0.54 7.59
CA LYS A 300 -20.67 0.08 6.23
C LYS A 300 -19.63 -1.05 6.25
N ILE A 301 -18.56 -0.92 7.03
CA ILE A 301 -17.51 -1.95 7.14
C ILE A 301 -18.08 -3.24 7.75
N ASN A 302 -18.89 -3.14 8.81
CA ASN A 302 -19.45 -4.30 9.49
C ASN A 302 -20.52 -5.04 8.66
N THR A 303 -21.19 -4.32 7.75
CA THR A 303 -22.23 -4.87 6.87
C THR A 303 -21.74 -5.26 5.48
N LEU A 304 -20.43 -5.12 5.21
CA LEU A 304 -19.86 -5.47 3.92
C LEU A 304 -19.97 -6.97 3.64
N THR A 305 -20.86 -7.31 2.71
CA THR A 305 -20.82 -8.60 2.03
C THR A 305 -19.93 -8.48 0.79
N PRO A 306 -18.96 -9.38 0.58
CA PRO A 306 -18.13 -9.35 -0.60
C PRO A 306 -18.98 -9.44 -1.87
N LYS A 307 -18.78 -8.52 -2.81
CA LYS A 307 -19.38 -8.63 -4.15
C LYS A 307 -18.66 -9.71 -4.92
N LYS A 308 -19.40 -10.68 -5.47
CA LYS A 308 -18.81 -11.75 -6.29
C LYS A 308 -18.45 -11.22 -7.67
N VAL A 309 -17.21 -11.46 -8.07
CA VAL A 309 -16.70 -11.14 -9.42
C VAL A 309 -16.13 -12.40 -10.05
N PHE A 310 -16.61 -12.71 -11.24
CA PHE A 310 -16.04 -13.76 -12.06
C PHE A 310 -15.16 -13.14 -13.17
N ILE A 311 -13.92 -13.62 -13.30
CA ILE A 311 -12.99 -13.19 -14.34
C ILE A 311 -12.60 -14.39 -15.20
N SER A 312 -12.89 -14.32 -16.49
CA SER A 312 -12.62 -15.38 -17.46
C SER A 312 -11.13 -15.53 -17.84
N LYS A 313 -10.26 -15.43 -16.84
CA LYS A 313 -8.80 -15.54 -16.96
C LYS A 313 -8.25 -16.23 -15.73
N THR A 314 -7.30 -17.15 -15.87
CA THR A 314 -6.53 -17.65 -14.73
C THR A 314 -5.51 -16.59 -14.32
N PHE A 315 -5.50 -16.20 -13.06
CA PHE A 315 -4.52 -15.29 -12.49
C PHE A 315 -3.18 -15.99 -12.27
N ARG A 316 -2.12 -15.20 -12.43
CA ARG A 316 -0.77 -15.55 -11.98
C ARG A 316 -0.53 -14.94 -10.61
N PRO A 317 0.38 -15.48 -9.79
CA PRO A 317 0.73 -14.91 -8.49
C PRO A 317 1.15 -13.42 -8.55
N THR A 318 1.60 -12.94 -9.72
CA THR A 318 2.03 -11.57 -9.97
C THR A 318 0.92 -10.64 -10.46
N ASP A 319 -0.29 -11.16 -10.72
CA ASP A 319 -1.39 -10.33 -11.26
C ASP A 319 -1.95 -9.40 -10.17
N TYR A 320 -1.76 -8.10 -10.36
CA TYR A 320 -2.20 -7.06 -9.43
C TYR A 320 -3.73 -6.95 -9.32
N LEU A 321 -4.47 -7.33 -10.38
CA LEU A 321 -5.92 -7.14 -10.45
C LEU A 321 -6.68 -7.93 -9.35
N GLU A 322 -6.28 -9.16 -9.09
CA GLU A 322 -6.89 -9.98 -8.03
C GLU A 322 -6.75 -9.30 -6.66
N LYS A 323 -5.52 -8.87 -6.34
CA LYS A 323 -5.22 -8.18 -5.09
C LYS A 323 -5.98 -6.87 -4.95
N ALA A 324 -6.07 -6.09 -6.04
CA ALA A 324 -6.80 -4.84 -6.04
C ALA A 324 -8.31 -5.04 -5.81
N LEU A 325 -8.90 -6.07 -6.44
CA LEU A 325 -10.31 -6.40 -6.25
C LEU A 325 -10.60 -6.92 -4.84
N THR A 326 -9.76 -7.82 -4.32
CA THR A 326 -9.89 -8.32 -2.94
C THR A 326 -9.79 -7.19 -1.92
N LYS A 327 -8.85 -6.23 -2.14
CA LYS A 327 -8.72 -5.03 -1.32
C LYS A 327 -9.97 -4.14 -1.33
N LEU A 328 -10.73 -4.16 -2.42
CA LEU A 328 -12.02 -3.48 -2.56
C LEU A 328 -13.20 -4.34 -2.08
N ASN A 329 -12.94 -5.40 -1.33
CA ASN A 329 -13.94 -6.35 -0.81
C ASN A 329 -14.73 -7.09 -1.90
N PHE A 330 -14.05 -7.54 -2.97
CA PHE A 330 -14.64 -8.46 -3.93
C PHE A 330 -14.19 -9.91 -3.64
N ASP A 331 -15.15 -10.84 -3.70
CA ASP A 331 -14.90 -12.28 -3.75
C ASP A 331 -14.61 -12.65 -5.21
N VAL A 332 -13.33 -12.92 -5.52
CA VAL A 332 -12.86 -13.07 -6.90
C VAL A 332 -12.72 -14.53 -7.25
N THR A 333 -13.53 -14.98 -8.21
CA THR A 333 -13.35 -16.27 -8.87
C THR A 333 -12.72 -16.06 -10.25
N ALA A 334 -11.49 -16.55 -10.44
CA ALA A 334 -10.78 -16.43 -11.71
C ALA A 334 -10.54 -17.80 -12.34
N LYS A 335 -11.11 -18.04 -13.52
CA LYS A 335 -10.97 -19.31 -14.24
C LYS A 335 -11.04 -19.05 -15.74
N SER A 336 -10.09 -19.63 -16.49
CA SER A 336 -10.17 -19.58 -17.96
C SER A 336 -11.39 -20.36 -18.45
N LEU A 337 -12.16 -19.74 -19.36
CA LEU A 337 -13.28 -20.39 -20.05
C LEU A 337 -12.85 -21.17 -21.28
N ILE A 338 -11.58 -21.07 -21.63
CA ILE A 338 -11.01 -21.75 -22.80
C ILE A 338 -9.78 -22.53 -22.40
N GLU A 339 -9.63 -23.69 -23.00
CA GLU A 339 -8.43 -24.50 -22.96
C GLU A 339 -7.90 -24.68 -24.38
N PHE A 340 -6.59 -24.72 -24.51
CA PHE A 340 -5.94 -24.98 -25.77
C PHE A 340 -5.44 -26.42 -25.78
N LYS A 341 -5.86 -27.20 -26.79
CA LYS A 341 -5.43 -28.57 -26.96
C LYS A 341 -4.57 -28.70 -28.21
N GLU A 342 -3.47 -29.41 -28.07
CA GLU A 342 -2.58 -29.73 -29.21
C GLU A 342 -3.31 -30.57 -30.24
N VAL A 343 -3.06 -30.25 -31.53
CA VAL A 343 -3.47 -31.04 -32.67
C VAL A 343 -2.20 -31.56 -33.36
N GLU A 344 -2.09 -32.88 -33.51
CA GLU A 344 -0.91 -33.53 -34.06
C GLU A 344 -0.68 -33.16 -35.52
N MET A 345 0.57 -32.82 -35.84
CA MET A 345 1.02 -32.55 -37.22
C MET A 345 1.55 -33.83 -37.84
N HIS A 346 0.85 -34.40 -38.80
CA HIS A 346 1.29 -35.63 -39.47
C HIS A 346 2.43 -35.40 -40.50
N TYR A 347 2.57 -34.20 -41.02
CA TYR A 347 3.67 -33.83 -41.93
C TYR A 347 3.94 -32.32 -41.87
N LEU A 348 5.17 -31.92 -42.21
CA LEU A 348 5.56 -30.52 -42.30
C LEU A 348 5.81 -30.14 -43.76
N PRO A 349 5.00 -29.24 -44.36
CA PRO A 349 5.22 -28.77 -45.72
C PRO A 349 6.50 -27.96 -45.85
N ILE A 350 7.21 -28.13 -46.98
CA ILE A 350 8.38 -27.31 -47.32
C ILE A 350 7.90 -25.87 -47.55
N SER A 351 8.49 -24.90 -46.83
CA SER A 351 8.20 -23.50 -46.93
C SER A 351 9.45 -22.64 -46.80
N ASP A 352 9.40 -21.41 -47.30
CA ASP A 352 10.48 -20.43 -47.20
C ASP A 352 10.36 -19.62 -45.90
N TRP A 353 9.11 -19.47 -45.42
CA TRP A 353 8.77 -18.76 -44.21
C TRP A 353 7.81 -19.56 -43.35
N ILE A 354 7.92 -19.35 -42.00
CA ILE A 354 6.91 -19.78 -41.03
C ILE A 354 6.43 -18.53 -40.29
N PHE A 355 5.13 -18.24 -40.37
CA PHE A 355 4.55 -17.06 -39.72
C PHE A 355 3.65 -17.46 -38.54
N PHE A 356 3.96 -16.93 -37.36
CA PHE A 356 3.19 -17.18 -36.12
C PHE A 356 2.28 -16.01 -35.80
N SER A 357 0.97 -16.26 -35.77
CA SER A 357 -0.05 -15.29 -35.42
C SER A 357 -0.39 -15.27 -33.93
N SER A 358 0.22 -16.14 -33.11
CA SER A 358 0.06 -16.16 -31.63
C SER A 358 1.22 -16.90 -30.97
N LYS A 359 1.43 -16.61 -29.69
CA LYS A 359 2.37 -17.37 -28.84
C LYS A 359 1.97 -18.84 -28.68
N HIS A 360 0.66 -19.14 -28.70
CA HIS A 360 0.17 -20.52 -28.63
C HIS A 360 0.55 -21.30 -29.90
N ALA A 361 0.45 -20.68 -31.06
CA ALA A 361 0.91 -21.31 -32.30
C ALA A 361 2.41 -21.65 -32.27
N VAL A 362 3.25 -20.78 -31.67
CA VAL A 362 4.68 -21.07 -31.48
C VAL A 362 4.85 -22.31 -30.59
N ARG A 363 4.21 -22.32 -29.42
CA ARG A 363 4.33 -23.42 -28.44
C ARG A 363 3.91 -24.75 -29.02
N PHE A 364 2.68 -24.83 -29.53
CA PHE A 364 2.13 -26.08 -30.06
C PHE A 364 2.81 -26.58 -31.31
N PHE A 365 3.42 -25.67 -32.07
CA PHE A 365 4.24 -26.06 -33.23
C PHE A 365 5.58 -26.67 -32.75
N PHE A 366 6.31 -26.01 -31.91
CA PHE A 366 7.64 -26.48 -31.48
C PHE A 366 7.62 -27.61 -30.44
N ASN A 367 6.55 -27.76 -29.67
CA ASN A 367 6.39 -28.89 -28.75
C ASN A 367 6.38 -30.25 -29.50
N GLN A 368 6.00 -30.24 -30.77
CA GLN A 368 6.00 -31.44 -31.63
C GLN A 368 7.36 -31.70 -32.28
N ASN A 369 8.41 -30.97 -31.91
CA ASN A 369 9.76 -31.12 -32.40
C ASN A 369 9.85 -31.21 -33.93
N PRO A 370 9.28 -30.24 -34.70
CA PRO A 370 9.25 -30.31 -36.16
C PRO A 370 10.66 -30.24 -36.74
N LYS A 371 10.95 -31.10 -37.74
CA LYS A 371 12.20 -31.03 -38.49
C LYS A 371 12.10 -29.90 -39.49
N ILE A 372 12.45 -28.67 -39.07
CA ILE A 372 12.45 -27.50 -39.94
C ILE A 372 13.78 -27.39 -40.71
N GLY A 373 13.69 -27.07 -42.01
CA GLY A 373 14.87 -26.73 -42.82
C GLY A 373 15.35 -25.31 -42.58
N LYS A 374 16.09 -24.77 -43.52
CA LYS A 374 16.50 -23.36 -43.49
C LYS A 374 15.31 -22.47 -43.87
N VAL A 375 14.62 -21.90 -42.89
CA VAL A 375 13.42 -21.06 -43.07
C VAL A 375 13.60 -19.72 -42.34
N LYS A 376 12.83 -18.70 -42.77
CA LYS A 376 12.71 -17.41 -42.08
C LYS A 376 11.45 -17.40 -41.22
N PHE A 377 11.46 -16.61 -40.16
CA PHE A 377 10.35 -16.53 -39.22
C PHE A 377 9.69 -15.16 -39.21
N GLY A 378 8.36 -15.13 -39.31
CA GLY A 378 7.52 -13.97 -39.09
C GLY A 378 6.70 -14.12 -37.82
N CYS A 379 6.55 -13.04 -37.07
CA CYS A 379 5.71 -12.98 -35.85
C CYS A 379 4.77 -11.79 -35.91
N ILE A 380 3.54 -12.01 -35.46
CA ILE A 380 2.51 -10.95 -35.42
C ILE A 380 2.87 -9.82 -34.46
N SER A 381 3.59 -10.13 -33.37
CA SER A 381 3.90 -9.16 -32.32
C SER A 381 5.25 -9.44 -31.64
N LYS A 382 5.70 -8.49 -30.79
CA LYS A 382 6.91 -8.63 -29.97
C LYS A 382 6.78 -9.79 -28.98
N GLU A 383 5.59 -10.01 -28.41
CA GLU A 383 5.32 -11.09 -27.46
C GLU A 383 5.43 -12.46 -28.13
N THR A 384 4.92 -12.58 -29.37
CA THR A 384 5.05 -13.82 -30.17
C THR A 384 6.52 -14.08 -30.56
N SER A 385 7.27 -13.01 -30.87
CA SER A 385 8.71 -13.11 -31.15
C SER A 385 9.51 -13.48 -29.88
N ALA A 386 9.10 -13.00 -28.70
CA ALA A 386 9.72 -13.38 -27.43
C ALA A 386 9.50 -14.87 -27.12
N GLU A 387 8.31 -15.40 -27.42
CA GLU A 387 8.02 -16.82 -27.29
C GLU A 387 8.87 -17.67 -28.25
N LEU A 388 9.01 -17.24 -29.51
CA LEU A 388 9.85 -17.92 -30.50
C LEU A 388 11.33 -18.04 -30.04
N ARG A 389 11.84 -17.01 -29.38
CA ARG A 389 13.19 -17.01 -28.79
C ARG A 389 13.41 -18.08 -27.74
N GLN A 390 12.36 -18.45 -26.97
CA GLN A 390 12.46 -19.53 -25.98
C GLN A 390 12.74 -20.90 -26.61
N PHE A 391 12.36 -21.06 -27.86
CA PHE A 391 12.68 -22.25 -28.69
C PHE A 391 13.96 -22.11 -29.52
N GLY A 392 14.80 -21.10 -29.25
CA GLY A 392 16.11 -20.91 -29.88
C GLY A 392 16.08 -20.23 -31.24
N HIS A 393 14.95 -19.69 -31.69
CA HIS A 393 14.81 -19.07 -32.98
C HIS A 393 14.64 -17.55 -32.92
N ARG A 394 15.09 -16.85 -33.99
CA ARG A 394 14.90 -15.39 -34.11
C ARG A 394 13.90 -15.10 -35.24
N SER A 395 13.06 -14.09 -35.03
CA SER A 395 12.15 -13.60 -36.05
C SER A 395 12.86 -12.64 -37.02
N ASP A 396 12.65 -12.84 -38.32
CA ASP A 396 13.10 -11.98 -39.43
C ASP A 396 12.08 -10.87 -39.70
N PHE A 397 10.82 -11.05 -39.25
CA PHE A 397 9.77 -10.06 -39.33
C PHE A 397 8.96 -10.03 -38.03
N ILE A 398 8.66 -8.82 -37.53
CA ILE A 398 7.77 -8.59 -36.39
C ILE A 398 6.76 -7.52 -36.77
N GLY A 399 5.46 -7.83 -36.65
CA GLY A 399 4.40 -6.85 -36.84
C GLY A 399 4.49 -5.71 -35.86
N GLN A 400 4.39 -4.48 -36.34
CA GLN A 400 4.50 -3.24 -35.54
C GLN A 400 3.17 -2.50 -35.40
N ASN A 401 2.06 -3.08 -35.87
CA ASN A 401 0.74 -2.48 -35.87
C ASN A 401 -0.22 -3.32 -34.99
N THR A 402 -1.32 -2.74 -34.54
CA THR A 402 -2.43 -3.45 -33.88
C THR A 402 -3.45 -4.03 -34.87
N ASP A 403 -3.50 -3.48 -36.10
CA ASP A 403 -4.35 -3.98 -37.16
C ASP A 403 -3.67 -5.14 -37.92
N THR A 404 -4.25 -6.33 -37.82
CA THR A 404 -3.75 -7.56 -38.46
C THR A 404 -3.72 -7.47 -39.98
N LYS A 405 -4.65 -6.71 -40.64
CA LYS A 405 -4.64 -6.49 -42.08
C LYS A 405 -3.45 -5.64 -42.52
N MET A 406 -3.11 -4.62 -41.76
CA MET A 406 -1.93 -3.79 -42.00
C MET A 406 -0.64 -4.61 -41.88
N ILE A 407 -0.54 -5.44 -40.84
CA ILE A 407 0.59 -6.37 -40.69
C ILE A 407 0.68 -7.33 -41.87
N GLY A 408 -0.46 -7.88 -42.29
CA GLY A 408 -0.53 -8.76 -43.45
C GLY A 408 -0.03 -8.11 -44.76
N LYS A 409 -0.40 -6.85 -45.01
CA LYS A 409 0.09 -6.09 -46.17
C LYS A 409 1.59 -5.84 -46.13
N GLN A 410 2.12 -5.42 -44.95
CA GLN A 410 3.56 -5.22 -44.75
C GLN A 410 4.35 -6.53 -44.98
N PHE A 411 3.85 -7.61 -44.42
CA PHE A 411 4.48 -8.92 -44.57
C PHE A 411 4.39 -9.43 -46.01
N SER A 412 3.26 -9.25 -46.69
CA SER A 412 3.07 -9.59 -48.11
C SER A 412 4.09 -8.89 -49.01
N SER A 413 4.34 -7.60 -48.78
CA SER A 413 5.35 -6.84 -49.53
C SER A 413 6.78 -7.36 -49.34
N LEU A 414 7.06 -7.94 -48.16
CA LEU A 414 8.38 -8.50 -47.82
C LEU A 414 8.60 -9.88 -48.46
N VAL A 415 7.58 -10.75 -48.44
CA VAL A 415 7.73 -12.16 -48.86
C VAL A 415 7.50 -12.39 -50.34
N GLY A 416 6.79 -11.51 -51.00
CA GLY A 416 6.51 -11.61 -52.45
C GLY A 416 5.84 -12.94 -52.82
N SER A 417 6.51 -13.75 -53.67
CA SER A 417 6.03 -15.06 -54.12
C SER A 417 6.50 -16.25 -53.27
N ALA A 418 7.19 -16.01 -52.14
CA ALA A 418 7.68 -17.07 -51.27
C ALA A 418 6.55 -17.90 -50.66
N LYS A 419 6.83 -19.17 -50.38
CA LYS A 419 5.89 -20.05 -49.69
C LYS A 419 5.89 -19.77 -48.19
N VAL A 420 4.72 -19.47 -47.63
CA VAL A 420 4.57 -19.15 -46.23
C VAL A 420 3.69 -20.19 -45.52
N LEU A 421 4.26 -20.85 -44.52
CA LEU A 421 3.55 -21.75 -43.63
C LEU A 421 2.99 -20.98 -42.44
N PHE A 422 1.72 -21.20 -42.12
CA PHE A 422 1.03 -20.64 -40.96
C PHE A 422 0.61 -21.76 -40.03
N PRO A 423 1.31 -21.97 -38.91
CA PRO A 423 0.78 -22.75 -37.81
C PRO A 423 -0.37 -21.98 -37.15
N ILE A 424 -1.58 -22.55 -37.12
CA ILE A 424 -2.81 -21.87 -36.72
C ILE A 424 -3.64 -22.71 -35.76
N ALA A 425 -4.57 -22.01 -35.08
CA ALA A 425 -5.68 -22.68 -34.44
C ALA A 425 -6.70 -23.22 -35.46
N LYS A 426 -7.40 -24.28 -35.14
CA LYS A 426 -8.47 -24.86 -35.97
C LYS A 426 -9.51 -23.82 -36.42
N GLU A 427 -9.83 -22.85 -35.54
CA GLU A 427 -10.83 -21.79 -35.76
C GLU A 427 -10.18 -20.42 -36.03
N SER A 428 -9.03 -20.38 -36.70
CA SER A 428 -8.32 -19.13 -37.02
C SER A 428 -9.07 -18.29 -38.06
N MET A 429 -9.16 -16.96 -37.81
CA MET A 429 -9.77 -16.01 -38.77
C MET A 429 -8.93 -15.76 -40.02
N GLN A 430 -7.68 -16.19 -40.06
CA GLN A 430 -6.76 -16.11 -41.20
C GLN A 430 -6.58 -14.71 -41.82
N SER A 431 -6.73 -13.65 -41.00
CA SER A 431 -6.73 -12.26 -41.46
C SER A 431 -5.44 -11.82 -42.15
N ILE A 432 -4.29 -12.40 -41.78
CA ILE A 432 -2.99 -12.11 -42.40
C ILE A 432 -2.87 -12.86 -43.71
N GLN A 433 -3.25 -14.13 -43.78
CA GLN A 433 -3.19 -14.98 -44.95
C GLN A 433 -3.99 -14.38 -46.13
N GLN A 434 -5.14 -13.76 -45.81
CA GLN A 434 -5.99 -13.09 -46.83
C GLN A 434 -5.29 -11.88 -47.50
N GLN A 435 -4.20 -11.37 -46.95
CA GLN A 435 -3.43 -10.26 -47.52
C GLN A 435 -2.24 -10.74 -48.39
N LEU A 436 -1.95 -12.06 -48.39
CA LEU A 436 -0.86 -12.64 -49.16
C LEU A 436 -1.37 -13.18 -50.50
N THR A 437 -0.49 -13.24 -51.50
CA THR A 437 -0.74 -13.93 -52.76
C THR A 437 -0.78 -15.45 -52.54
N LYS A 438 -1.19 -16.24 -53.57
CA LYS A 438 -1.63 -17.65 -53.48
C LYS A 438 -0.69 -18.71 -52.84
N ASN A 439 0.44 -18.36 -52.29
CA ASN A 439 1.46 -19.32 -51.79
C ASN A 439 1.43 -19.49 -50.26
N THR A 440 0.24 -19.53 -49.67
CA THR A 440 0.06 -19.74 -48.20
C THR A 440 -0.37 -21.18 -47.90
N ILE A 441 0.24 -21.78 -46.88
CA ILE A 441 -0.11 -23.11 -46.40
C ILE A 441 -0.50 -22.96 -44.92
N ASN A 442 -1.69 -23.40 -44.57
CA ASN A 442 -2.13 -23.45 -43.18
C ASN A 442 -1.95 -24.87 -42.62
N ILE A 443 -1.41 -24.97 -41.42
CA ILE A 443 -1.35 -26.20 -40.67
C ILE A 443 -1.97 -25.97 -39.27
N VAL A 444 -2.95 -26.79 -38.92
CA VAL A 444 -3.58 -26.71 -37.60
C VAL A 444 -2.69 -27.37 -36.58
N VAL A 445 -2.28 -26.63 -35.55
CA VAL A 445 -1.40 -27.13 -34.50
C VAL A 445 -2.08 -27.14 -33.13
N TYR A 446 -3.22 -26.46 -32.97
CA TYR A 446 -4.03 -26.55 -31.78
C TYR A 446 -5.50 -26.21 -32.06
N GLU A 447 -6.35 -26.59 -31.14
CA GLU A 447 -7.77 -26.21 -31.12
C GLU A 447 -8.12 -25.55 -29.77
N THR A 448 -9.16 -24.74 -29.81
CA THR A 448 -9.69 -24.07 -28.62
C THR A 448 -10.91 -24.86 -28.12
N ILE A 449 -10.82 -25.36 -26.88
CA ILE A 449 -11.95 -26.05 -26.22
C ILE A 449 -12.61 -25.05 -25.29
N LYS A 450 -13.91 -24.86 -25.44
CA LYS A 450 -14.72 -24.08 -24.48
C LYS A 450 -14.98 -24.96 -23.26
N GLN A 451 -14.62 -24.46 -22.08
CA GLN A 451 -14.96 -25.12 -20.82
C GLN A 451 -16.30 -24.61 -20.31
N GLY A 452 -17.24 -25.50 -20.05
CA GLY A 452 -18.47 -25.17 -19.31
C GLY A 452 -18.13 -24.88 -17.85
N ILE A 453 -18.73 -23.83 -17.30
CA ILE A 453 -18.69 -23.57 -15.87
C ILE A 453 -20.03 -24.02 -15.31
N ALA A 454 -20.00 -24.94 -14.36
CA ALA A 454 -21.07 -25.05 -13.39
C ALA A 454 -20.90 -23.84 -12.45
N ILE A 455 -21.82 -22.87 -12.56
CA ILE A 455 -21.91 -21.68 -11.68
C ILE A 455 -22.68 -22.08 -10.42
#